data_59c7ece5dc1bbb5ff2d569724b0d017e
#
_entry.id   59c7ece5dc1bbb5ff2d569724b0d017e
#
_cell.length_a   1.000
_cell.length_b   1.000
_cell.length_c   1.000
_cell.angle_alpha   90.00
_cell.angle_beta   90.00
_cell.angle_gamma   90.00
#
_symmetry.space_group_name_H-M   'P 1'
#
loop_
_entity.id
_entity.type
_entity.pdbx_description
1 polymer ?
#
loop_
_entity_poly.entity_id
_entity_poly.type
_entity_poly.pdbx_seq_one_letter_code
_entity_poly.pdbx_strand_id
1 'polypeptide(L)'
;MNKLLMGLVISFVGHIIAWFHMQGQFKYEWAKTWWWIILGGIPISILFFYGTKWYYEYFGNYWYVRPIGFGIGTLTFGLLTWILLNEVPDTRTIISLFLSVIIIILQLSHLIIK
;
A
#
# COMPACT_ATOMS: atom_id res chain seq x y z
N MET A 1 -1.09 -20.72 -4.62
CA MET A 1 -0.72 -19.40 -5.15
C MET A 1 0.65 -19.03 -4.61
N ASN A 2 1.45 -18.38 -5.42
CA ASN A 2 2.77 -17.91 -5.05
C ASN A 2 2.69 -16.90 -3.89
N LYS A 3 3.59 -17.02 -2.92
CA LYS A 3 3.57 -16.14 -1.74
C LYS A 3 3.84 -14.68 -2.07
N LEU A 4 4.66 -14.43 -3.08
CA LEU A 4 4.88 -13.06 -3.54
C LEU A 4 3.58 -12.46 -4.07
N LEU A 5 2.87 -13.18 -4.92
CA LEU A 5 1.61 -12.69 -5.47
C LEU A 5 0.57 -12.49 -4.37
N MET A 6 0.47 -13.44 -3.44
CA MET A 6 -0.44 -13.31 -2.29
C MET A 6 -0.11 -12.07 -1.46
N GLY A 7 1.18 -11.86 -1.20
CA GLY A 7 1.62 -10.68 -0.45
C GLY A 7 1.30 -9.39 -1.16
N LEU A 8 1.52 -9.32 -2.48
CA LEU A 8 1.22 -8.13 -3.27
C LEU A 8 -0.27 -7.82 -3.27
N VAL A 9 -1.10 -8.83 -3.48
CA VAL A 9 -2.57 -8.64 -3.52
C VAL A 9 -3.08 -8.17 -2.17
N ILE A 10 -2.68 -8.84 -1.10
CA ILE A 10 -3.16 -8.50 0.24
C ILE A 10 -2.64 -7.13 0.69
N SER A 11 -1.41 -6.80 0.34
CA SER A 11 -0.82 -5.50 0.64
C SER A 11 -1.58 -4.39 -0.10
N PHE A 12 -1.90 -4.61 -1.37
CA PHE A 12 -2.65 -3.64 -2.15
C PHE A 12 -4.05 -3.43 -1.57
N VAL A 13 -4.75 -4.52 -1.24
CA VAL A 13 -6.07 -4.42 -0.60
C VAL A 13 -5.98 -3.71 0.75
N GLY A 14 -4.95 -4.03 1.53
CA GLY A 14 -4.73 -3.37 2.81
C GLY A 14 -4.51 -1.87 2.66
N HIS A 15 -3.75 -1.45 1.66
CA HIS A 15 -3.53 -0.02 1.41
C HIS A 15 -4.79 0.69 0.92
N ILE A 16 -5.65 0.01 0.15
CA ILE A 16 -6.94 0.58 -0.25
C ILE A 16 -7.80 0.83 0.99
N ILE A 17 -7.92 -0.15 1.86
CA ILE A 17 -8.71 0.00 3.10
C ILE A 17 -8.09 1.07 4.00
N ALA A 18 -6.77 1.10 4.09
CA ALA A 18 -6.05 2.10 4.88
C ALA A 18 -6.31 3.51 4.38
N TRP A 19 -6.43 3.69 3.04
CA TRP A 19 -6.78 4.99 2.49
C TRP A 19 -8.15 5.44 3.00
N PHE A 20 -9.16 4.57 2.92
CA PHE A 20 -10.49 4.88 3.42
C PHE A 20 -10.50 5.09 4.94
N HIS A 21 -9.64 4.39 5.65
CA HIS A 21 -9.54 4.54 7.10
C HIS A 21 -9.01 5.91 7.51
N MET A 22 -8.02 6.42 6.78
CA MET A 22 -7.39 7.70 7.12
C MET A 22 -7.95 8.87 6.31
N GLN A 23 -7.94 8.74 4.98
CA GLN A 23 -8.28 9.83 4.07
C GLN A 23 -9.76 9.88 3.73
N GLY A 24 -10.50 8.82 3.99
CA GLY A 24 -11.94 8.79 3.74
C GLY A 24 -12.68 9.89 4.49
N GLN A 25 -12.16 10.34 5.63
CA GLN A 25 -12.76 11.41 6.41
C GLN A 25 -12.90 12.72 5.63
N PHE A 26 -12.10 12.91 4.60
CA PHE A 26 -12.14 14.14 3.80
C PHE A 26 -13.23 14.12 2.73
N LYS A 27 -13.89 12.99 2.54
CA LYS A 27 -14.95 12.84 1.55
C LYS A 27 -16.24 12.30 2.15
N TYR A 28 -16.17 11.39 3.11
CA TYR A 28 -17.32 10.65 3.62
C TYR A 28 -17.58 10.97 5.09
N GLU A 29 -18.84 11.25 5.45
CA GLU A 29 -19.21 11.54 6.83
C GLU A 29 -19.07 10.30 7.73
N TRP A 30 -19.40 9.10 7.20
CA TRP A 30 -19.28 7.88 8.01
C TRP A 30 -17.83 7.59 8.40
N ALA A 31 -16.88 8.10 7.63
CA ALA A 31 -15.46 7.87 7.91
C ALA A 31 -14.91 8.74 9.02
N LYS A 32 -15.72 9.63 9.57
CA LYS A 32 -15.35 10.46 10.73
C LYS A 32 -15.83 9.88 12.05
N THR A 33 -16.56 8.77 12.02
CA THR A 33 -17.16 8.20 13.23
C THR A 33 -16.16 7.37 14.01
N TRP A 34 -16.36 7.31 15.32
CA TRP A 34 -15.47 6.56 16.20
C TRP A 34 -15.48 5.07 15.91
N TRP A 35 -16.63 4.52 15.51
CA TRP A 35 -16.68 3.10 15.18
C TRP A 35 -15.76 2.77 13.98
N TRP A 36 -15.71 3.64 12.99
CA TRP A 36 -14.84 3.43 11.83
C TRP A 36 -13.37 3.60 12.20
N ILE A 37 -13.05 4.62 13.03
CA ILE A 37 -11.68 4.84 13.48
C ILE A 37 -11.13 3.61 14.18
N ILE A 38 -11.92 3.02 15.06
CA ILE A 38 -11.48 1.87 15.87
C ILE A 38 -11.57 0.57 15.08
N LEU A 39 -12.76 0.26 14.53
CA LEU A 39 -13.01 -1.03 13.90
C LEU A 39 -12.37 -1.14 12.53
N GLY A 40 -12.19 -0.03 11.82
CA GLY A 40 -11.53 -0.05 10.52
C GLY A 40 -10.06 -0.44 10.58
N GLY A 41 -9.42 -0.21 11.73
CA GLY A 41 -8.03 -0.61 11.91
C GLY A 41 -7.82 -2.10 12.07
N ILE A 42 -8.86 -2.86 12.46
CA ILE A 42 -8.75 -4.30 12.69
C ILE A 42 -8.43 -5.05 11.40
N PRO A 43 -9.22 -4.92 10.32
CA PRO A 43 -8.88 -5.62 9.08
C PRO A 43 -7.55 -5.14 8.48
N ILE A 44 -7.21 -3.88 8.63
CA ILE A 44 -5.93 -3.35 8.14
C ILE A 44 -4.77 -4.05 8.82
N SER A 45 -4.82 -4.18 10.14
CA SER A 45 -3.78 -4.85 10.91
C SER A 45 -3.61 -6.31 10.48
N ILE A 46 -4.72 -7.01 10.26
CA ILE A 46 -4.69 -8.41 9.84
C ILE A 46 -4.08 -8.54 8.46
N LEU A 47 -4.50 -7.68 7.52
CA LEU A 47 -4.01 -7.74 6.15
C LEU A 47 -2.50 -7.47 6.07
N PHE A 48 -2.03 -6.45 6.78
CA PHE A 48 -0.60 -6.13 6.77
C PHE A 48 0.24 -7.17 7.51
N PHE A 49 -0.32 -7.80 8.55
CA PHE A 49 0.38 -8.89 9.23
C PHE A 49 0.64 -10.04 8.27
N TYR A 50 -0.38 -10.51 7.57
CA TYR A 50 -0.22 -11.63 6.65
C TYR A 50 0.56 -11.24 5.40
N GLY A 51 0.38 -10.02 4.91
CA GLY A 51 1.18 -9.53 3.79
C GLY A 51 2.66 -9.53 4.11
N THR A 52 3.02 -9.02 5.28
CA THR A 52 4.41 -9.02 5.75
C THR A 52 4.94 -10.43 5.91
N LYS A 53 4.13 -11.32 6.50
CA LYS A 53 4.51 -12.71 6.69
C LYS A 53 4.84 -13.39 5.36
N TRP A 54 3.98 -13.24 4.36
CA TRP A 54 4.16 -13.88 3.07
C TRP A 54 5.33 -13.29 2.29
N TYR A 55 5.55 -11.98 2.37
CA TYR A 55 6.74 -11.37 1.79
C TYR A 55 8.00 -11.93 2.43
N TYR A 56 8.03 -12.01 3.74
CA TYR A 56 9.20 -12.52 4.45
C TYR A 56 9.49 -13.97 4.08
N GLU A 57 8.45 -14.80 3.99
CA GLU A 57 8.60 -16.19 3.62
C GLU A 57 9.08 -16.36 2.18
N TYR A 58 8.67 -15.44 1.30
CA TYR A 58 9.10 -15.49 -0.09
C TYR A 58 10.56 -15.05 -0.24
N PHE A 59 10.90 -13.87 0.32
CA PHE A 59 12.22 -13.29 0.13
C PHE A 59 13.28 -13.88 1.07
N GLY A 60 12.88 -14.36 2.23
CA GLY A 60 13.82 -14.83 3.25
C GLY A 60 14.61 -13.73 3.92
N ASN A 61 14.25 -12.46 3.68
CA ASN A 61 15.00 -11.31 4.17
C ASN A 61 14.03 -10.13 4.34
N TYR A 62 14.05 -9.51 5.51
CA TYR A 62 13.13 -8.43 5.82
C TYR A 62 13.43 -7.13 5.06
N TRP A 63 14.66 -6.95 4.60
CA TRP A 63 15.03 -5.73 3.87
C TRP A 63 14.23 -5.53 2.59
N TYR A 64 13.73 -6.61 1.97
CA TYR A 64 12.90 -6.50 0.76
C TYR A 64 11.46 -6.09 1.06
N VAL A 65 11.00 -6.29 2.32
CA VAL A 65 9.58 -6.14 2.65
C VAL A 65 9.17 -4.67 2.72
N ARG A 66 9.96 -3.84 3.42
CA ARG A 66 9.60 -2.44 3.66
C ARG A 66 9.55 -1.60 2.39
N PRO A 67 10.58 -1.63 1.53
CA PRO A 67 10.53 -0.81 0.31
C PRO A 67 9.37 -1.17 -0.60
N ILE A 68 9.03 -2.47 -0.73
CA ILE A 68 7.88 -2.89 -1.53
C ILE A 68 6.60 -2.35 -0.93
N GLY A 69 6.42 -2.48 0.37
CA GLY A 69 5.24 -1.95 1.05
C GLY A 69 5.13 -0.44 0.90
N PHE A 70 6.24 0.27 1.05
CA PHE A 70 6.28 1.72 0.88
C PHE A 70 5.88 2.12 -0.54
N GLY A 71 6.43 1.44 -1.55
CA GLY A 71 6.12 1.76 -2.95
C GLY A 71 4.66 1.52 -3.27
N ILE A 72 4.12 0.37 -2.88
CA ILE A 72 2.72 0.03 -3.11
C ILE A 72 1.81 1.02 -2.37
N GLY A 73 2.14 1.36 -1.13
CA GLY A 73 1.35 2.30 -0.34
C GLY A 73 1.31 3.68 -0.96
N THR A 74 2.46 4.18 -1.43
CA THR A 74 2.54 5.49 -2.06
C THR A 74 1.75 5.54 -3.36
N LEU A 75 1.85 4.51 -4.19
CA LEU A 75 1.11 4.44 -5.45
C LEU A 75 -0.39 4.35 -5.19
N THR A 76 -0.81 3.51 -4.24
CA THR A 76 -2.22 3.37 -3.89
C THR A 76 -2.77 4.68 -3.34
N PHE A 77 -2.03 5.34 -2.45
CA PHE A 77 -2.40 6.65 -1.91
C PHE A 77 -2.58 7.68 -3.03
N GLY A 78 -1.62 7.75 -3.93
CA GLY A 78 -1.66 8.74 -5.02
C GLY A 78 -2.85 8.51 -5.94
N LEU A 79 -3.07 7.25 -6.32
CA LEU A 79 -4.15 6.90 -7.24
C LEU A 79 -5.53 7.20 -6.62
N LEU A 80 -5.76 6.78 -5.39
CA LEU A 80 -7.04 6.99 -4.74
C LEU A 80 -7.29 8.46 -4.42
N THR A 81 -6.26 9.19 -4.00
CA THR A 81 -6.39 10.62 -3.73
C THR A 81 -6.75 11.37 -4.99
N TRP A 82 -6.10 11.04 -6.10
CA TRP A 82 -6.41 11.68 -7.38
C TRP A 82 -7.86 11.40 -7.81
N ILE A 83 -8.26 10.13 -7.76
CA ILE A 83 -9.58 9.73 -8.27
C ILE A 83 -10.70 10.17 -7.33
N LEU A 84 -10.56 9.91 -6.03
CA LEU A 84 -11.66 10.08 -5.08
C LEU A 84 -11.75 11.49 -4.51
N LEU A 85 -10.63 12.16 -4.29
CA LEU A 85 -10.64 13.54 -3.79
C LEU A 85 -10.49 14.57 -4.90
N ASN A 86 -10.30 14.12 -6.14
CA ASN A 86 -10.12 15.00 -7.30
C ASN A 86 -8.92 15.96 -7.13
N GLU A 87 -7.92 15.55 -6.36
CA GLU A 87 -6.71 16.33 -6.17
C GLU A 87 -5.67 15.86 -7.18
N VAL A 88 -5.41 16.69 -8.18
CA VAL A 88 -4.44 16.39 -9.23
C VAL A 88 -3.03 16.54 -8.65
N PRO A 89 -2.16 15.51 -8.81
CA PRO A 89 -0.80 15.62 -8.30
C PRO A 89 0.00 16.70 -9.05
N ASP A 90 0.79 17.44 -8.30
CA ASP A 90 1.71 18.40 -8.90
C ASP A 90 2.95 17.68 -9.43
N THR A 91 3.88 18.45 -10.01
CA THR A 91 5.08 17.89 -10.62
C THR A 91 5.92 17.11 -9.60
N ARG A 92 6.07 17.64 -8.39
CA ARG A 92 6.86 16.97 -7.35
C ARG A 92 6.22 15.64 -6.96
N THR A 93 4.89 15.61 -6.84
CA THR A 93 4.18 14.40 -6.50
C THR A 93 4.27 13.36 -7.61
N ILE A 94 4.17 13.79 -8.86
CA ILE A 94 4.34 12.90 -10.01
C ILE A 94 5.73 12.26 -9.99
N ILE A 95 6.77 13.04 -9.72
CA ILE A 95 8.13 12.53 -9.61
C ILE A 95 8.22 11.53 -8.47
N SER A 96 7.61 11.81 -7.32
CA SER A 96 7.59 10.89 -6.18
C SER A 96 6.92 9.58 -6.51
N LEU A 97 5.79 9.62 -7.23
CA LEU A 97 5.10 8.41 -7.66
C LEU A 97 5.96 7.59 -8.61
N PHE A 98 6.66 8.26 -9.53
CA PHE A 98 7.58 7.60 -10.45
C PHE A 98 8.71 6.92 -9.69
N LEU A 99 9.29 7.60 -8.69
CA LEU A 99 10.33 7.02 -7.85
C LEU A 99 9.82 5.82 -7.06
N SER A 100 8.55 5.83 -6.67
CA SER A 100 7.94 4.68 -5.99
C SER A 100 7.88 3.45 -6.89
N VAL A 101 7.59 3.66 -8.18
CA VAL A 101 7.64 2.56 -9.16
C VAL A 101 9.06 2.03 -9.27
N ILE A 102 10.06 2.91 -9.31
CA ILE A 102 11.47 2.49 -9.36
C ILE A 102 11.85 1.68 -8.13
N ILE A 103 11.39 2.08 -6.94
CA ILE A 103 11.65 1.34 -5.72
C ILE A 103 11.11 -0.09 -5.82
N ILE A 104 9.89 -0.25 -6.30
CA ILE A 104 9.29 -1.59 -6.46
C ILE A 104 10.09 -2.41 -7.44
N ILE A 105 10.46 -1.82 -8.58
CA ILE A 105 11.23 -2.51 -9.61
C ILE A 105 12.58 -2.96 -9.05
N LEU A 106 13.27 -2.10 -8.32
CA LEU A 106 14.56 -2.45 -7.72
C LEU A 106 14.43 -3.63 -6.77
N GLN A 107 13.40 -3.64 -5.93
CA GLN A 107 13.23 -4.72 -4.97
C GLN A 107 12.85 -6.05 -5.61
N LEU A 108 12.19 -5.99 -6.77
CA LEU A 108 11.81 -7.20 -7.49
C LEU A 108 12.83 -7.58 -8.57
N SER A 109 13.88 -6.79 -8.75
CA SER A 109 14.85 -7.01 -9.83
C SER A 109 15.61 -8.34 -9.70
N HIS A 110 15.69 -8.91 -8.48
CA HIS A 110 16.33 -10.21 -8.28
C HIS A 110 15.62 -11.33 -9.04
N LEU A 111 14.37 -11.12 -9.44
CA LEU A 111 13.65 -12.07 -10.29
C LEU A 111 14.13 -12.01 -11.73
N ILE A 112 14.75 -10.91 -12.13
CA ILE A 112 15.23 -10.66 -13.48
C ILE A 112 16.75 -10.70 -13.54
N ILE A 113 17.40 -10.02 -12.59
CA ILE A 113 18.85 -9.88 -12.50
C ILE A 113 19.30 -10.57 -11.22
N LYS A 114 20.08 -11.61 -11.33
CA LYS A 114 20.61 -12.33 -10.16
C LYS A 114 22.03 -11.92 -9.85
#